data_6ef32de16e3d5e22f11b96f4567adf76
#
_entry.id   6ef32de16e3d5e22f11b96f4567adf76
#
_cell.length_a   1.000
_cell.length_b   1.000
_cell.length_c   1.000
_cell.angle_alpha   90.00
_cell.angle_beta   90.00
_cell.angle_gamma   90.00
#
_symmetry.space_group_name_H-M   'P 1'
#
loop_
_entity.id
_entity.type
_entity.pdbx_description
1 polymer ?
#
loop_
_entity_poly.entity_id
_entity_poly.type
_entity_poly.pdbx_seq_one_letter_code
_entity_poly.pdbx_strand_id
1 'polypeptide(L)'
;MRRFGGYIAASVCKPLSPLVLEPFLKQTPGARRLATVTIPAPDLRPDHFLRHASGEARGFWARGDRWVAHQGVAVELSPEARSGTDRYELVAAAAHEVSSDPLLPAGAARAPRIRFYGGFSFRADHARDGVWQAFPAWLFHVPIFELEGDGSGDAWLRARAFVSEDESDDVLVRLRHRAEELRAELTTFMDKRAPAPRTVPGRRTTTGRASWEHAVEESLDAIRGGVVSKAVLARTLDVDLEDAIDAVDVVSHLWDSNRGSHVFMFEPAPGSALVGAAPETVATLRDGVFHATAVAGSIRRGATPREQAELATQLLASEKDRVEQRITLDDMIARLETVGHQVRADPQPHVLTLARILHLETEIRASVPAGVGVLDLLRLLHPT
;
A
#
# COMPACT_ATOMS: atom_id res chain seq x y z
N MET A 1 -45.50 -3.38 9.91
CA MET A 1 -45.60 -4.85 9.85
C MET A 1 -45.74 -5.25 8.40
N ARG A 2 -44.68 -5.72 7.77
CA ARG A 2 -44.60 -6.67 6.63
C ARG A 2 -43.15 -6.74 6.19
N ARG A 3 -42.52 -7.87 6.50
CA ARG A 3 -41.19 -8.27 6.05
C ARG A 3 -41.30 -8.76 4.61
N PHE A 4 -40.40 -8.37 3.74
CA PHE A 4 -40.06 -9.14 2.54
C PHE A 4 -38.58 -9.49 2.57
N GLY A 5 -38.32 -10.75 2.93
CA GLY A 5 -37.05 -11.39 2.70
C GLY A 5 -37.05 -12.00 1.31
N GLY A 6 -36.03 -11.77 0.55
CA GLY A 6 -35.72 -12.42 -0.71
C GLY A 6 -34.23 -12.65 -0.78
N TYR A 7 -33.73 -13.75 -0.18
CA TYR A 7 -32.38 -14.23 -0.41
C TYR A 7 -32.33 -14.94 -1.75
N ILE A 8 -31.63 -14.39 -2.72
CA ILE A 8 -31.16 -15.14 -3.87
C ILE A 8 -29.81 -15.77 -3.44
N ALA A 9 -29.83 -17.09 -3.26
CA ALA A 9 -28.65 -17.89 -3.01
C ALA A 9 -27.76 -17.85 -4.25
N ALA A 10 -26.73 -17.03 -4.23
CA ALA A 10 -25.60 -17.19 -5.13
C ALA A 10 -24.86 -18.47 -4.71
N SER A 11 -24.56 -19.34 -5.68
CA SER A 11 -23.77 -20.55 -5.50
C SER A 11 -22.41 -20.17 -4.89
N VAL A 12 -22.26 -20.40 -3.60
CA VAL A 12 -21.02 -20.13 -2.86
C VAL A 12 -20.05 -21.23 -3.24
N CYS A 13 -19.08 -20.88 -4.11
CA CYS A 13 -17.83 -21.63 -4.21
C CYS A 13 -17.22 -21.66 -2.79
N LYS A 14 -17.00 -22.87 -2.23
CA LYS A 14 -16.44 -23.02 -0.89
C LYS A 14 -15.12 -22.25 -0.85
N PRO A 15 -14.96 -21.23 0.01
CA PRO A 15 -13.69 -20.56 0.17
C PRO A 15 -12.66 -21.60 0.63
N LEU A 16 -11.48 -21.58 0.03
CA LEU A 16 -10.31 -22.17 0.65
C LEU A 16 -10.15 -21.39 1.98
N SER A 17 -10.36 -22.09 3.10
CA SER A 17 -10.31 -21.45 4.42
C SER A 17 -9.01 -20.64 4.55
N PRO A 18 -9.06 -19.37 4.96
CA PRO A 18 -7.87 -18.60 5.23
C PRO A 18 -7.11 -19.34 6.34
N LEU A 19 -5.91 -19.79 6.02
CA LEU A 19 -4.98 -20.27 7.03
C LEU A 19 -4.43 -19.03 7.73
N VAL A 20 -5.08 -18.65 8.82
CA VAL A 20 -4.49 -17.73 9.79
C VAL A 20 -3.25 -18.45 10.32
N LEU A 21 -2.08 -17.91 10.05
CA LEU A 21 -0.87 -18.41 10.70
C LEU A 21 -1.01 -18.15 12.19
N GLU A 22 -1.38 -19.21 12.91
CA GLU A 22 -1.19 -19.21 14.35
C GLU A 22 0.28 -18.90 14.68
N PRO A 23 0.56 -18.37 15.86
CA PRO A 23 1.83 -17.70 16.16
C PRO A 23 3.02 -18.49 15.66
N PHE A 24 3.91 -17.82 14.97
CA PHE A 24 5.12 -18.29 14.28
C PHE A 24 6.08 -19.16 15.10
N LEU A 25 5.74 -19.55 16.32
CA LEU A 25 6.60 -20.28 17.26
C LEU A 25 5.93 -21.45 17.98
N LYS A 26 4.80 -21.97 17.51
CA LYS A 26 4.30 -23.26 17.99
C LYS A 26 4.41 -24.29 16.88
N GLN A 27 5.37 -25.16 17.07
CA GLN A 27 5.69 -26.38 16.34
C GLN A 27 4.44 -27.04 15.72
N THR A 28 4.28 -26.89 14.40
CA THR A 28 3.54 -27.87 13.63
C THR A 28 4.58 -28.77 12.96
N PRO A 29 4.52 -30.09 13.10
CA PRO A 29 5.45 -30.96 12.40
C PRO A 29 5.15 -30.92 10.90
N GLY A 30 6.13 -30.50 10.10
CA GLY A 30 6.09 -30.40 8.66
C GLY A 30 6.39 -28.98 8.17
N ALA A 31 7.41 -28.83 7.34
CA ALA A 31 7.70 -27.56 6.70
C ALA A 31 6.55 -27.16 5.78
N ARG A 32 6.06 -25.92 5.91
CA ARG A 32 5.02 -25.37 5.03
C ARG A 32 5.66 -24.57 3.93
N ARG A 33 5.15 -24.70 2.71
CA ARG A 33 5.68 -24.05 1.51
C ARG A 33 4.60 -23.22 0.82
N LEU A 34 4.97 -22.09 0.25
CA LEU A 34 4.08 -21.30 -0.57
C LEU A 34 4.08 -21.81 -2.01
N ALA A 35 3.07 -22.61 -2.37
CA ALA A 35 2.84 -23.05 -3.73
C ALA A 35 2.36 -21.88 -4.58
N THR A 36 2.94 -21.68 -5.78
CA THR A 36 2.58 -20.60 -6.69
C THR A 36 2.53 -21.08 -8.13
N VAL A 37 1.44 -20.76 -8.81
CA VAL A 37 1.25 -20.95 -10.26
C VAL A 37 0.98 -19.61 -10.92
N THR A 38 1.49 -19.42 -12.14
CA THR A 38 1.27 -18.23 -12.95
C THR A 38 0.72 -18.64 -14.31
N ILE A 39 -0.35 -17.97 -14.77
CA ILE A 39 -0.92 -18.13 -16.10
C ILE A 39 -1.03 -16.76 -16.81
N PRO A 40 -0.94 -16.69 -18.15
CA PRO A 40 -1.22 -15.48 -18.91
C PRO A 40 -2.70 -15.09 -18.78
N ALA A 41 -2.97 -13.79 -18.64
CA ALA A 41 -4.33 -13.26 -18.50
C ALA A 41 -4.47 -11.84 -19.12
N PRO A 42 -4.06 -11.65 -20.40
CA PRO A 42 -4.01 -10.31 -21.03
C PRO A 42 -5.39 -9.67 -21.21
N ASP A 43 -6.43 -10.45 -21.19
CA ASP A 43 -7.84 -10.06 -21.33
C ASP A 43 -8.49 -9.60 -20.01
N LEU A 44 -7.81 -9.75 -18.87
CA LEU A 44 -8.36 -9.39 -17.57
C LEU A 44 -8.09 -7.94 -17.19
N ARG A 45 -9.07 -7.33 -16.56
CA ARG A 45 -9.02 -5.94 -16.07
C ARG A 45 -8.99 -5.90 -14.54
N PRO A 46 -8.19 -5.00 -13.94
CA PRO A 46 -8.07 -4.94 -12.48
C PRO A 46 -9.37 -4.54 -11.78
N ASP A 47 -10.19 -3.67 -12.37
CA ASP A 47 -11.47 -3.26 -11.80
C ASP A 47 -12.49 -4.42 -11.78
N HIS A 48 -12.58 -5.23 -12.83
CA HIS A 48 -13.42 -6.42 -12.84
C HIS A 48 -12.95 -7.46 -11.82
N PHE A 49 -11.63 -7.68 -11.75
CA PHE A 49 -11.02 -8.58 -10.77
C PHE A 49 -11.36 -8.18 -9.32
N LEU A 50 -11.22 -6.90 -8.99
CA LEU A 50 -11.52 -6.38 -7.66
C LEU A 50 -13.01 -6.41 -7.32
N ARG A 51 -13.89 -6.14 -8.29
CA ARG A 51 -15.34 -6.18 -8.08
C ARG A 51 -15.86 -7.59 -7.92
N HIS A 52 -15.28 -8.55 -8.65
CA HIS A 52 -15.58 -9.97 -8.49
C HIS A 52 -15.26 -10.44 -7.06
N ALA A 53 -14.20 -9.90 -6.44
CA ALA A 53 -13.80 -10.18 -5.06
C ALA A 53 -14.59 -9.40 -4.00
N SER A 54 -15.72 -8.81 -4.34
CA SER A 54 -16.56 -8.09 -3.36
C SER A 54 -16.98 -9.01 -2.22
N GLY A 55 -16.65 -8.65 -0.98
CA GLY A 55 -16.91 -9.49 0.19
C GLY A 55 -15.70 -10.28 0.70
N GLU A 56 -14.54 -10.14 0.05
CA GLU A 56 -13.26 -10.72 0.49
C GLU A 56 -12.23 -9.62 0.78
N ALA A 57 -11.12 -10.00 1.43
CA ALA A 57 -9.95 -9.15 1.50
C ALA A 57 -9.40 -8.93 0.09
N ARG A 58 -9.16 -7.67 -0.29
CA ARG A 58 -8.69 -7.30 -1.62
C ARG A 58 -7.85 -6.04 -1.60
N GLY A 59 -7.09 -5.80 -2.66
CA GLY A 59 -6.32 -4.58 -2.75
C GLY A 59 -5.78 -4.32 -4.14
N PHE A 60 -5.27 -3.10 -4.30
CA PHE A 60 -4.77 -2.58 -5.54
C PHE A 60 -3.55 -1.70 -5.29
N TRP A 61 -2.58 -1.76 -6.20
CA TRP A 61 -1.48 -0.82 -6.25
C TRP A 61 -1.12 -0.50 -7.70
N ALA A 62 -0.90 0.77 -8.00
CA ALA A 62 -0.45 1.21 -9.30
C ALA A 62 0.52 2.38 -9.23
N ARG A 63 1.40 2.48 -10.22
CA ARG A 63 2.22 3.66 -10.51
C ARG A 63 2.42 3.78 -12.03
N GLY A 64 1.95 4.86 -12.61
CA GLY A 64 1.86 4.98 -14.07
C GLY A 64 0.94 3.91 -14.65
N ASP A 65 1.43 3.15 -15.62
CA ASP A 65 0.68 2.09 -16.29
C ASP A 65 0.91 0.69 -15.67
N ARG A 66 1.84 0.58 -14.72
CA ARG A 66 2.06 -0.67 -13.97
C ARG A 66 1.09 -0.77 -12.81
N TRP A 67 0.45 -1.92 -12.68
CA TRP A 67 -0.54 -2.15 -11.64
C TRP A 67 -0.55 -3.61 -11.17
N VAL A 68 -1.04 -3.79 -9.96
CA VAL A 68 -1.31 -5.09 -9.36
C VAL A 68 -2.65 -5.00 -8.62
N ALA A 69 -3.51 -5.99 -8.84
CA ALA A 69 -4.71 -6.22 -8.06
C ALA A 69 -4.59 -7.57 -7.33
N HIS A 70 -5.11 -7.69 -6.12
CA HIS A 70 -5.05 -8.93 -5.37
C HIS A 70 -6.35 -9.20 -4.60
N GLN A 71 -6.64 -10.49 -4.35
CA GLN A 71 -7.81 -10.94 -3.60
C GLN A 71 -7.55 -12.20 -2.80
N GLY A 72 -8.32 -12.35 -1.71
CA GLY A 72 -8.18 -13.45 -0.77
C GLY A 72 -6.87 -13.39 0.02
N VAL A 73 -6.75 -14.21 1.05
CA VAL A 73 -5.57 -14.25 1.93
C VAL A 73 -5.07 -15.68 2.00
N ALA A 74 -3.89 -15.95 1.42
CA ALA A 74 -3.18 -17.22 1.56
C ALA A 74 -2.36 -17.24 2.85
N VAL A 75 -1.73 -16.11 3.19
CA VAL A 75 -0.97 -15.91 4.42
C VAL A 75 -1.27 -14.53 4.97
N GLU A 76 -1.60 -14.45 6.25
CA GLU A 76 -1.73 -13.21 7.00
C GLU A 76 -0.58 -13.08 8.00
N LEU A 77 0.07 -11.93 8.00
CA LEU A 77 1.02 -11.51 9.01
C LEU A 77 0.41 -10.35 9.79
N SER A 78 0.13 -10.55 11.06
CA SER A 78 -0.48 -9.55 11.94
C SER A 78 0.08 -9.65 13.37
N PRO A 79 -0.04 -8.59 14.21
CA PRO A 79 0.48 -8.65 15.56
C PRO A 79 -0.29 -9.65 16.40
N GLU A 80 0.44 -10.58 16.99
CA GLU A 80 0.01 -11.24 18.19
C GLU A 80 0.47 -10.45 19.42
N ALA A 81 -0.20 -10.65 20.55
CA ALA A 81 0.03 -9.97 21.81
C ALA A 81 1.42 -10.25 22.42
N ARG A 82 2.50 -9.88 21.73
CA ARG A 82 3.88 -9.91 22.25
C ARG A 82 4.39 -8.49 22.43
N SER A 83 4.46 -8.06 23.67
CA SER A 83 5.16 -6.84 24.05
C SER A 83 6.67 -7.04 23.93
N GLY A 84 7.38 -6.10 23.32
CA GLY A 84 8.83 -5.98 23.40
C GLY A 84 9.63 -6.33 22.16
N THR A 85 9.06 -6.91 21.11
CA THR A 85 9.78 -7.18 19.85
C THR A 85 9.47 -6.10 18.81
N ASP A 86 10.50 -5.66 18.08
CA ASP A 86 10.35 -4.67 17.01
C ASP A 86 9.45 -5.22 15.89
N ARG A 87 8.40 -4.47 15.57
CA ARG A 87 7.39 -4.87 14.56
C ARG A 87 7.98 -5.04 13.16
N TYR A 88 9.03 -4.32 12.82
CA TYR A 88 9.71 -4.42 11.52
C TYR A 88 10.52 -5.72 11.44
N GLU A 89 11.22 -6.07 12.53
CA GLU A 89 11.96 -7.33 12.63
C GLU A 89 11.02 -8.54 12.54
N LEU A 90 9.86 -8.49 13.23
CA LEU A 90 8.84 -9.54 13.16
C LEU A 90 8.33 -9.76 11.74
N VAL A 91 8.00 -8.69 11.03
CA VAL A 91 7.53 -8.78 9.63
C VAL A 91 8.66 -9.26 8.72
N ALA A 92 9.89 -8.80 8.91
CA ALA A 92 11.03 -9.24 8.09
C ALA A 92 11.30 -10.74 8.25
N ALA A 93 11.31 -11.24 9.49
CA ALA A 93 11.51 -12.66 9.78
C ALA A 93 10.39 -13.52 9.18
N ALA A 94 9.13 -13.13 9.39
CA ALA A 94 7.98 -13.83 8.84
C ALA A 94 7.95 -13.83 7.30
N ALA A 95 8.26 -12.70 6.67
CA ALA A 95 8.35 -12.60 5.23
C ALA A 95 9.48 -13.47 4.65
N HIS A 96 10.62 -13.54 5.36
CA HIS A 96 11.72 -14.42 4.98
C HIS A 96 11.30 -15.89 5.04
N GLU A 97 10.68 -16.33 6.12
CA GLU A 97 10.20 -17.71 6.29
C GLU A 97 9.23 -18.10 5.17
N VAL A 98 8.21 -17.30 4.91
CA VAL A 98 7.21 -17.56 3.84
C VAL A 98 7.84 -17.61 2.44
N SER A 99 8.93 -16.88 2.22
CA SER A 99 9.55 -16.76 0.88
C SER A 99 10.77 -17.64 0.67
N SER A 100 11.30 -18.31 1.69
CA SER A 100 12.58 -19.03 1.65
C SER A 100 12.55 -20.28 0.77
N ASP A 101 11.43 -21.01 0.75
CA ASP A 101 11.30 -22.28 0.01
C ASP A 101 9.96 -22.35 -0.77
N PRO A 102 9.82 -21.61 -1.90
CA PRO A 102 8.58 -21.64 -2.67
C PRO A 102 8.44 -22.96 -3.46
N LEU A 103 7.22 -23.51 -3.49
CA LEU A 103 6.87 -24.64 -4.34
C LEU A 103 6.40 -24.13 -5.72
N LEU A 104 7.14 -24.46 -6.76
CA LEU A 104 6.92 -23.99 -8.13
C LEU A 104 6.74 -25.12 -9.12
N PRO A 105 6.05 -24.91 -10.26
CA PRO A 105 6.00 -25.90 -11.35
C PRO A 105 7.39 -26.26 -11.87
N ALA A 106 7.59 -27.51 -12.26
CA ALA A 106 8.82 -27.96 -12.88
C ALA A 106 9.13 -27.12 -14.13
N GLY A 107 10.39 -26.69 -14.29
CA GLY A 107 10.82 -25.89 -15.44
C GLY A 107 10.42 -24.39 -15.37
N ALA A 108 9.91 -23.90 -14.24
CA ALA A 108 9.72 -22.47 -14.04
C ALA A 108 11.06 -21.74 -14.16
N ALA A 109 11.23 -20.94 -15.21
CA ALA A 109 12.50 -20.28 -15.52
C ALA A 109 12.95 -19.27 -14.45
N ARG A 110 12.01 -18.78 -13.65
CA ARG A 110 12.24 -17.88 -12.52
C ARG A 110 11.10 -18.01 -11.52
N ALA A 111 11.44 -18.07 -10.23
CA ALA A 111 10.45 -17.95 -9.15
C ALA A 111 9.69 -16.61 -9.27
N PRO A 112 8.35 -16.61 -9.31
CA PRO A 112 7.60 -15.36 -9.27
C PRO A 112 7.91 -14.66 -7.94
N ARG A 113 8.04 -13.33 -7.97
CA ARG A 113 8.26 -12.55 -6.75
C ARG A 113 7.05 -12.71 -5.84
N ILE A 114 7.28 -13.14 -4.61
CA ILE A 114 6.27 -13.10 -3.56
C ILE A 114 6.16 -11.66 -3.09
N ARG A 115 4.93 -11.14 -3.07
CA ARG A 115 4.63 -9.79 -2.58
C ARG A 115 3.79 -9.88 -1.32
N PHE A 116 4.12 -9.01 -0.39
CA PHE A 116 3.37 -8.79 0.83
C PHE A 116 2.67 -7.45 0.72
N TYR A 117 1.35 -7.46 0.80
CA TYR A 117 0.51 -6.28 0.69
C TYR A 117 0.00 -5.88 2.06
N GLY A 118 0.26 -4.66 2.46
CA GLY A 118 -0.13 -4.18 3.77
C GLY A 118 0.68 -2.96 4.21
N GLY A 119 0.82 -2.79 5.53
CA GLY A 119 1.53 -1.65 6.08
C GLY A 119 1.63 -1.66 7.59
N PHE A 120 2.20 -0.59 8.07
CA PHE A 120 2.35 -0.28 9.49
C PHE A 120 1.49 0.94 9.85
N SER A 121 0.91 0.95 11.04
CA SER A 121 0.38 2.18 11.62
C SER A 121 1.52 3.18 11.85
N PHE A 122 1.21 4.47 11.91
CA PHE A 122 2.20 5.50 12.21
C PHE A 122 2.88 5.25 13.56
N ARG A 123 2.09 4.91 14.59
CA ARG A 123 2.57 4.59 15.94
C ARG A 123 2.41 3.11 16.27
N ALA A 124 3.35 2.55 17.02
CA ALA A 124 3.29 1.14 17.44
C ALA A 124 2.14 0.86 18.43
N ASP A 125 1.76 1.86 19.23
CA ASP A 125 0.66 1.83 20.19
C ASP A 125 -0.70 2.23 19.59
N HIS A 126 -0.88 1.96 18.31
CA HIS A 126 -2.10 2.26 17.57
C HIS A 126 -3.34 1.59 18.18
N ALA A 127 -4.38 2.38 18.47
CA ALA A 127 -5.66 1.89 18.93
C ALA A 127 -6.52 1.43 17.74
N ARG A 128 -7.11 0.23 17.87
CA ARG A 128 -8.03 -0.35 16.88
C ARG A 128 -9.47 0.08 17.21
N ASP A 129 -9.80 1.33 16.98
CA ASP A 129 -11.13 1.87 17.24
C ASP A 129 -11.72 2.56 16.00
N GLY A 130 -13.03 2.77 16.01
CA GLY A 130 -13.75 3.45 14.92
C GLY A 130 -13.42 2.88 13.55
N VAL A 131 -13.01 3.75 12.63
CA VAL A 131 -12.65 3.40 11.24
C VAL A 131 -11.40 2.53 11.13
N TRP A 132 -10.60 2.46 12.19
CA TRP A 132 -9.34 1.69 12.24
C TRP A 132 -9.49 0.28 12.79
N GLN A 133 -10.71 -0.17 13.08
CA GLN A 133 -10.96 -1.49 13.70
C GLN A 133 -10.36 -2.65 12.89
N ALA A 134 -10.38 -2.58 11.55
CA ALA A 134 -9.82 -3.58 10.66
C ALA A 134 -8.29 -3.44 10.45
N PHE A 135 -7.66 -2.39 10.99
CA PHE A 135 -6.25 -2.07 10.76
C PHE A 135 -5.46 -2.16 12.07
N PRO A 136 -4.78 -3.27 12.36
CA PRO A 136 -3.89 -3.38 13.52
C PRO A 136 -2.61 -2.54 13.33
N ALA A 137 -1.73 -2.53 14.33
CA ALA A 137 -0.47 -1.79 14.30
C ALA A 137 0.44 -2.16 13.12
N TRP A 138 0.28 -3.34 12.57
CA TRP A 138 0.81 -3.77 11.27
C TRP A 138 0.00 -4.95 10.75
N LEU A 139 -0.13 -5.04 9.44
CA LEU A 139 -0.86 -6.10 8.77
C LEU A 139 -0.30 -6.28 7.37
N PHE A 140 0.02 -7.53 6.99
CA PHE A 140 0.45 -7.87 5.64
C PHE A 140 -0.23 -9.15 5.18
N HIS A 141 -0.64 -9.17 3.92
CA HIS A 141 -1.22 -10.33 3.26
C HIS A 141 -0.33 -10.82 2.12
N VAL A 142 -0.17 -12.14 2.01
CA VAL A 142 0.15 -12.79 0.74
C VAL A 142 -1.18 -13.26 0.16
N PRO A 143 -1.59 -12.79 -1.03
CA PRO A 143 -2.90 -13.08 -1.56
C PRO A 143 -3.01 -14.49 -2.15
N ILE A 144 -4.23 -15.04 -2.16
CA ILE A 144 -4.56 -16.26 -2.91
C ILE A 144 -4.43 -16.00 -4.41
N PHE A 145 -5.02 -14.90 -4.89
CA PHE A 145 -4.92 -14.51 -6.29
C PHE A 145 -4.32 -13.11 -6.45
N GLU A 146 -3.45 -12.98 -7.43
CA GLU A 146 -2.79 -11.72 -7.80
C GLU A 146 -2.83 -11.57 -9.32
N LEU A 147 -3.40 -10.47 -9.80
CA LEU A 147 -3.40 -10.08 -11.20
C LEU A 147 -2.47 -8.89 -11.38
N GLU A 148 -1.47 -9.02 -12.24
CA GLU A 148 -0.47 -7.98 -12.53
C GLU A 148 -0.47 -7.62 -14.00
N GLY A 149 -0.43 -6.31 -14.31
CA GLY A 149 -0.22 -5.79 -15.65
C GLY A 149 0.83 -4.69 -15.67
N ASP A 150 1.48 -4.51 -16.81
CA ASP A 150 2.60 -3.56 -16.98
C ASP A 150 2.31 -2.41 -17.96
N GLY A 151 1.05 -2.33 -18.45
CA GLY A 151 0.63 -1.31 -19.42
C GLY A 151 0.97 -1.63 -20.88
N SER A 152 1.73 -2.68 -21.17
CA SER A 152 1.99 -3.13 -22.53
C SER A 152 0.81 -3.90 -23.17
N GLY A 153 -0.18 -4.26 -22.34
CA GLY A 153 -1.30 -5.14 -22.70
C GLY A 153 -1.11 -6.57 -22.18
N ASP A 154 0.05 -6.89 -21.67
CA ASP A 154 0.30 -8.17 -21.00
C ASP A 154 -0.19 -8.11 -19.56
N ALA A 155 -0.87 -9.17 -19.13
CA ALA A 155 -1.22 -9.38 -17.74
C ALA A 155 -1.04 -10.86 -17.34
N TRP A 156 -0.82 -11.07 -16.05
CA TRP A 156 -0.51 -12.37 -15.46
C TRP A 156 -1.34 -12.60 -14.22
N LEU A 157 -2.03 -13.74 -14.17
CA LEU A 157 -2.77 -14.19 -13.01
C LEU A 157 -1.94 -15.23 -12.24
N ARG A 158 -1.71 -14.97 -10.95
CA ARG A 158 -1.04 -15.89 -10.03
C ARG A 158 -2.05 -16.45 -9.04
N ALA A 159 -1.98 -17.75 -8.80
CA ALA A 159 -2.70 -18.42 -7.73
C ALA A 159 -1.69 -18.98 -6.72
N ARG A 160 -2.01 -18.84 -5.42
CA ARG A 160 -1.13 -19.29 -4.33
C ARG A 160 -1.92 -20.05 -3.26
N ALA A 161 -1.24 -20.99 -2.63
CA ALA A 161 -1.69 -21.63 -1.42
C ALA A 161 -0.48 -21.93 -0.51
N PHE A 162 -0.67 -21.88 0.79
CA PHE A 162 0.32 -22.24 1.78
C PHE A 162 0.03 -23.66 2.26
N VAL A 163 0.88 -24.60 1.91
CA VAL A 163 0.63 -26.05 2.04
C VAL A 163 1.73 -26.73 2.83
N SER A 164 1.38 -27.84 3.49
CA SER A 164 2.34 -28.76 4.12
C SER A 164 3.05 -29.62 3.08
N GLU A 165 4.18 -30.23 3.43
CA GLU A 165 4.91 -31.14 2.54
C GLU A 165 4.04 -32.32 2.07
N ASP A 166 3.20 -32.85 2.95
CA ASP A 166 2.31 -33.99 2.67
C ASP A 166 1.22 -33.67 1.61
N GLU A 167 0.94 -32.38 1.36
CA GLU A 167 -0.07 -31.91 0.42
C GLU A 167 0.49 -31.48 -0.93
N SER A 168 1.79 -31.63 -1.16
CA SER A 168 2.50 -30.99 -2.27
C SER A 168 2.24 -31.60 -3.66
N ASP A 169 1.93 -32.90 -3.76
CA ASP A 169 2.03 -33.65 -5.02
C ASP A 169 1.07 -33.21 -6.14
N ASP A 170 -0.13 -32.75 -5.81
CA ASP A 170 -1.08 -32.29 -6.82
C ASP A 170 -1.56 -30.82 -6.63
N VAL A 171 -1.02 -30.12 -5.61
CA VAL A 171 -1.44 -28.73 -5.30
C VAL A 171 -1.20 -27.79 -6.47
N LEU A 172 -0.09 -27.92 -7.20
CA LEU A 172 0.21 -27.08 -8.35
C LEU A 172 -0.77 -27.28 -9.50
N VAL A 173 -1.26 -28.52 -9.68
CA VAL A 173 -2.29 -28.84 -10.68
C VAL A 173 -3.61 -28.20 -10.27
N ARG A 174 -4.02 -28.37 -9.02
CA ARG A 174 -5.25 -27.75 -8.48
C ARG A 174 -5.20 -26.22 -8.56
N LEU A 175 -4.06 -25.60 -8.22
CA LEU A 175 -3.89 -24.15 -8.31
C LEU A 175 -3.98 -23.65 -9.75
N ARG A 176 -3.40 -24.37 -10.71
CA ARG A 176 -3.51 -24.04 -12.13
C ARG A 176 -4.96 -24.10 -12.59
N HIS A 177 -5.65 -25.17 -12.28
CA HIS A 177 -7.08 -25.33 -12.61
C HIS A 177 -7.91 -24.19 -12.01
N ARG A 178 -7.68 -23.84 -10.74
CA ARG A 178 -8.42 -22.75 -10.07
C ARG A 178 -8.09 -21.36 -10.66
N ALA A 179 -6.84 -21.14 -11.11
CA ALA A 179 -6.48 -19.90 -11.82
C ALA A 179 -7.18 -19.82 -13.19
N GLU A 180 -7.28 -20.92 -13.91
CA GLU A 180 -7.97 -21.00 -15.21
C GLU A 180 -9.50 -20.82 -15.05
N GLU A 181 -10.10 -21.39 -14.01
CA GLU A 181 -11.52 -21.19 -13.66
C GLU A 181 -11.77 -19.70 -13.35
N LEU A 182 -10.99 -19.10 -12.47
CA LEU A 182 -11.14 -17.68 -12.13
C LEU A 182 -10.98 -16.79 -13.36
N ARG A 183 -10.02 -17.09 -14.24
CA ARG A 183 -9.87 -16.36 -15.49
C ARG A 183 -11.11 -16.44 -16.35
N ALA A 184 -11.70 -17.65 -16.50
CA ALA A 184 -12.92 -17.84 -17.27
C ALA A 184 -14.12 -17.11 -16.64
N GLU A 185 -14.27 -17.17 -15.30
CA GLU A 185 -15.29 -16.43 -14.55
C GLU A 185 -15.18 -14.93 -14.81
N LEU A 186 -13.96 -14.36 -14.72
CA LEU A 186 -13.69 -12.94 -14.92
C LEU A 186 -13.90 -12.47 -16.37
N THR A 187 -13.61 -13.32 -17.35
CA THR A 187 -13.83 -13.00 -18.78
C THR A 187 -15.32 -12.83 -19.08
N THR A 188 -16.17 -13.54 -18.36
CA THR A 188 -17.64 -13.45 -18.49
C THR A 188 -18.30 -12.55 -17.46
N PHE A 189 -17.50 -12.01 -16.52
CA PHE A 189 -18.02 -11.17 -15.45
C PHE A 189 -18.62 -9.87 -15.99
N MET A 190 -19.89 -9.67 -15.69
CA MET A 190 -20.63 -8.45 -16.03
C MET A 190 -20.89 -7.66 -14.75
N ASP A 191 -20.23 -6.52 -14.60
CA ASP A 191 -20.58 -5.58 -13.53
C ASP A 191 -21.96 -4.96 -13.83
N LYS A 192 -22.95 -5.34 -13.04
CA LYS A 192 -24.34 -4.86 -13.18
C LYS A 192 -24.60 -3.58 -12.39
N ARG A 193 -23.58 -3.06 -11.67
CA ARG A 193 -23.73 -1.84 -10.89
C ARG A 193 -23.79 -0.62 -11.81
N ALA A 194 -24.61 0.35 -11.43
CA ALA A 194 -24.57 1.65 -12.07
C ALA A 194 -23.22 2.31 -11.81
N PRO A 195 -22.69 3.10 -12.77
CA PRO A 195 -21.48 3.90 -12.53
C PRO A 195 -21.65 4.75 -11.26
N ALA A 196 -20.60 4.80 -10.44
CA ALA A 196 -20.62 5.62 -9.24
C ALA A 196 -20.94 7.09 -9.60
N PRO A 197 -21.84 7.75 -8.84
CA PRO A 197 -22.16 9.15 -9.07
C PRO A 197 -20.89 10.01 -8.85
N ARG A 198 -20.71 11.03 -9.69
CA ARG A 198 -19.55 11.94 -9.59
C ARG A 198 -19.55 12.77 -8.30
N THR A 199 -20.70 12.93 -7.69
CA THR A 199 -20.90 13.64 -6.43
C THR A 199 -21.82 12.81 -5.56
N VAL A 200 -21.37 12.49 -4.35
CA VAL A 200 -22.18 11.79 -3.35
C VAL A 200 -22.56 12.80 -2.29
N PRO A 201 -23.85 13.01 -2.03
CA PRO A 201 -24.29 13.85 -0.90
C PRO A 201 -23.74 13.30 0.40
N GLY A 202 -23.35 14.18 1.32
CA GLY A 202 -22.84 13.74 2.60
C GLY A 202 -22.66 14.88 3.58
N ARG A 203 -22.76 14.56 4.87
CA ARG A 203 -22.47 15.49 5.96
C ARG A 203 -20.99 15.44 6.29
N ARG A 204 -20.36 16.60 6.38
CA ARG A 204 -18.95 16.73 6.72
C ARG A 204 -18.78 17.18 8.17
N THR A 205 -17.91 16.49 8.89
CA THR A 205 -17.48 16.86 10.25
C THR A 205 -15.95 16.91 10.27
N THR A 206 -15.39 17.97 10.84
CA THR A 206 -13.93 18.16 10.93
C THR A 206 -13.56 18.78 12.27
N THR A 207 -12.29 18.73 12.61
CA THR A 207 -11.70 19.48 13.72
C THR A 207 -12.07 20.96 13.60
N GLY A 208 -12.58 21.54 14.68
CA GLY A 208 -12.99 22.95 14.70
C GLY A 208 -11.83 23.88 14.37
N ARG A 209 -12.11 24.99 13.69
CA ARG A 209 -11.12 25.98 13.28
C ARG A 209 -10.27 26.50 14.46
N ALA A 210 -10.93 26.83 15.59
CA ALA A 210 -10.23 27.31 16.76
C ALA A 210 -9.24 26.30 17.35
N SER A 211 -9.61 24.99 17.39
CA SER A 211 -8.70 23.94 17.85
C SER A 211 -7.51 23.75 16.92
N TRP A 212 -7.72 23.92 15.61
CA TRP A 212 -6.64 23.87 14.63
C TRP A 212 -5.69 25.06 14.78
N GLU A 213 -6.23 26.28 14.89
CA GLU A 213 -5.43 27.50 15.09
C GLU A 213 -4.60 27.43 16.38
N HIS A 214 -5.19 26.92 17.47
CA HIS A 214 -4.48 26.70 18.74
C HIS A 214 -3.32 25.69 18.58
N ALA A 215 -3.54 24.56 17.92
CA ALA A 215 -2.47 23.58 17.67
C ALA A 215 -1.33 24.15 16.80
N VAL A 216 -1.64 25.03 15.85
CA VAL A 216 -0.62 25.75 15.07
C VAL A 216 0.19 26.69 15.98
N GLU A 217 -0.46 27.48 16.85
CA GLU A 217 0.22 28.40 17.79
C GLU A 217 1.12 27.64 18.75
N GLU A 218 0.63 26.55 19.39
CA GLU A 218 1.47 25.70 20.26
C GLU A 218 2.68 25.13 19.53
N SER A 219 2.50 24.68 18.27
CA SER A 219 3.60 24.17 17.46
C SER A 219 4.65 25.25 17.14
N LEU A 220 4.20 26.46 16.82
CA LEU A 220 5.09 27.60 16.57
C LEU A 220 5.86 28.01 17.84
N ASP A 221 5.21 27.97 19.00
CA ASP A 221 5.87 28.28 20.27
C ASP A 221 6.91 27.21 20.64
N ALA A 222 6.63 25.92 20.38
CA ALA A 222 7.60 24.84 20.56
C ALA A 222 8.83 25.00 19.64
N ILE A 223 8.63 25.44 18.39
CA ILE A 223 9.71 25.74 17.45
C ILE A 223 10.52 26.97 17.93
N ARG A 224 9.87 28.06 18.32
CA ARG A 224 10.54 29.26 18.85
C ARG A 224 11.33 28.99 20.13
N GLY A 225 10.79 28.11 20.98
CA GLY A 225 11.45 27.66 22.20
C GLY A 225 12.58 26.63 21.99
N GLY A 226 12.85 26.19 20.74
CA GLY A 226 13.87 25.22 20.42
C GLY A 226 13.55 23.77 20.89
N VAL A 227 12.30 23.49 21.23
CA VAL A 227 11.85 22.14 21.66
C VAL A 227 11.83 21.19 20.46
N VAL A 228 11.40 21.68 19.30
CA VAL A 228 11.43 20.98 18.02
C VAL A 228 11.88 21.93 16.92
N SER A 229 12.48 21.41 15.86
CA SER A 229 12.89 22.20 14.68
C SER A 229 11.79 22.27 13.61
N LYS A 230 10.89 21.28 13.59
CA LYS A 230 9.78 21.14 12.64
C LYS A 230 8.61 20.45 13.31
N ALA A 231 7.39 20.84 12.95
CA ALA A 231 6.17 20.15 13.30
C ALA A 231 5.30 19.95 12.05
N VAL A 232 4.67 18.77 11.93
CA VAL A 232 3.70 18.46 10.88
C VAL A 232 2.37 18.14 11.53
N LEU A 233 1.38 19.01 11.32
CA LEU A 233 0.06 18.85 11.87
C LEU A 233 -0.86 18.11 10.90
N ALA A 234 -1.69 17.21 11.44
CA ALA A 234 -2.74 16.52 10.72
C ALA A 234 -4.11 16.78 11.32
N ARG A 235 -5.14 16.74 10.50
CA ARG A 235 -6.54 16.78 10.93
C ARG A 235 -7.36 15.76 10.18
N THR A 236 -8.47 15.33 10.76
CA THR A 236 -9.46 14.47 10.13
C THR A 236 -10.59 15.29 9.51
N LEU A 237 -11.16 14.74 8.45
CA LEU A 237 -12.42 15.15 7.88
C LEU A 237 -13.28 13.89 7.72
N ASP A 238 -14.32 13.78 8.52
CA ASP A 238 -15.27 12.69 8.43
C ASP A 238 -16.41 13.09 7.48
N VAL A 239 -16.80 12.17 6.62
CA VAL A 239 -17.88 12.38 5.65
C VAL A 239 -18.87 11.24 5.77
N ASP A 240 -20.04 11.51 6.34
CA ASP A 240 -21.16 10.58 6.37
C ASP A 240 -21.87 10.64 5.02
N LEU A 241 -21.85 9.56 4.26
CA LEU A 241 -22.47 9.46 2.95
C LEU A 241 -23.87 8.86 3.05
N GLU A 242 -24.79 9.32 2.20
CA GLU A 242 -26.15 8.78 2.15
C GLU A 242 -26.17 7.37 1.55
N ASP A 243 -25.30 7.12 0.58
CA ASP A 243 -25.14 5.83 -0.08
C ASP A 243 -23.74 5.25 0.16
N ALA A 244 -23.65 3.92 0.20
CA ALA A 244 -22.37 3.24 0.28
C ALA A 244 -21.57 3.41 -1.01
N ILE A 245 -20.29 3.72 -0.89
CA ILE A 245 -19.35 3.80 -2.01
C ILE A 245 -18.50 2.52 -2.06
N ASP A 246 -18.30 1.96 -3.25
CA ASP A 246 -17.30 0.91 -3.44
C ASP A 246 -15.89 1.52 -3.50
N ALA A 247 -14.97 0.98 -2.70
CA ALA A 247 -13.57 1.42 -2.69
C ALA A 247 -12.90 1.28 -4.07
N VAL A 248 -13.39 0.36 -4.92
CA VAL A 248 -12.91 0.19 -6.31
C VAL A 248 -13.23 1.40 -7.17
N ASP A 249 -14.38 2.06 -6.97
CA ASP A 249 -14.71 3.29 -7.69
C ASP A 249 -13.78 4.43 -7.30
N VAL A 250 -13.48 4.53 -6.00
CA VAL A 250 -12.57 5.55 -5.46
C VAL A 250 -11.15 5.35 -5.99
N VAL A 251 -10.61 4.13 -5.91
CA VAL A 251 -9.24 3.86 -6.35
C VAL A 251 -9.10 3.99 -7.87
N SER A 252 -10.11 3.62 -8.65
CA SER A 252 -10.11 3.79 -10.11
C SER A 252 -10.05 5.27 -10.48
N HIS A 253 -10.87 6.10 -9.83
CA HIS A 253 -10.84 7.56 -10.04
C HIS A 253 -9.49 8.18 -9.62
N LEU A 254 -8.91 7.74 -8.51
CA LEU A 254 -7.59 8.20 -8.07
C LEU A 254 -6.50 7.79 -9.08
N TRP A 255 -6.55 6.59 -9.60
CA TRP A 255 -5.57 6.11 -10.60
C TRP A 255 -5.62 6.92 -11.89
N ASP A 256 -6.81 7.18 -12.41
CA ASP A 256 -6.98 8.01 -13.61
C ASP A 256 -6.47 9.45 -13.40
N SER A 257 -6.67 10.00 -12.20
CA SER A 257 -6.35 11.38 -11.88
C SER A 257 -4.90 11.60 -11.39
N ASN A 258 -4.18 10.53 -10.96
CA ASN A 258 -2.89 10.65 -10.27
C ASN A 258 -1.83 9.68 -10.83
N ARG A 259 -1.65 9.65 -12.15
CA ARG A 259 -0.71 8.73 -12.84
C ARG A 259 0.74 8.83 -12.35
N GLY A 260 1.17 9.97 -11.81
CA GLY A 260 2.51 10.17 -11.25
C GLY A 260 2.72 9.67 -9.83
N SER A 261 1.64 9.32 -9.13
CA SER A 261 1.65 8.90 -7.72
C SER A 261 1.56 7.38 -7.59
N HIS A 262 1.92 6.87 -6.41
CA HIS A 262 1.53 5.53 -5.98
C HIS A 262 0.06 5.56 -5.60
N VAL A 263 -0.79 4.91 -6.38
CA VAL A 263 -2.22 4.78 -6.08
C VAL A 263 -2.46 3.41 -5.48
N PHE A 264 -3.17 3.36 -4.36
CA PHE A 264 -3.36 2.12 -3.63
C PHE A 264 -4.75 2.00 -3.01
N MET A 265 -5.19 0.77 -2.86
CA MET A 265 -6.32 0.35 -2.04
C MET A 265 -5.90 -0.90 -1.24
N PHE A 266 -6.21 -0.92 0.03
CA PHE A 266 -6.05 -2.08 0.89
C PHE A 266 -7.32 -2.26 1.71
N GLU A 267 -8.08 -3.31 1.43
CA GLU A 267 -9.33 -3.68 2.10
C GLU A 267 -9.12 -5.04 2.79
N PRO A 268 -8.60 -5.05 4.04
CA PRO A 268 -8.32 -6.28 4.77
C PRO A 268 -9.58 -7.01 5.23
N ALA A 269 -10.68 -6.29 5.38
CA ALA A 269 -11.98 -6.82 5.71
C ALA A 269 -13.05 -6.10 4.88
N PRO A 270 -14.12 -6.80 4.46
CA PRO A 270 -15.17 -6.20 3.64
C PRO A 270 -15.74 -4.92 4.23
N GLY A 271 -15.77 -3.85 3.42
CA GLY A 271 -16.29 -2.54 3.81
C GLY A 271 -15.32 -1.67 4.63
N SER A 272 -14.09 -2.12 4.86
CA SER A 272 -13.05 -1.36 5.57
C SER A 272 -11.83 -1.21 4.68
N ALA A 273 -11.75 -0.14 3.89
CA ALA A 273 -10.68 0.08 2.92
C ALA A 273 -9.86 1.34 3.23
N LEU A 274 -8.53 1.23 3.16
CA LEU A 274 -7.61 2.35 3.07
C LEU A 274 -7.32 2.61 1.59
N VAL A 275 -7.65 3.80 1.10
CA VAL A 275 -7.46 4.17 -0.30
C VAL A 275 -6.68 5.48 -0.36
N GLY A 276 -5.71 5.58 -1.25
CA GLY A 276 -4.89 6.78 -1.36
C GLY A 276 -4.11 6.91 -2.66
N ALA A 277 -3.56 8.12 -2.83
CA ALA A 277 -2.59 8.45 -3.86
C ALA A 277 -1.44 9.22 -3.20
N ALA A 278 -0.25 8.61 -3.12
CA ALA A 278 0.92 9.19 -2.47
C ALA A 278 2.03 9.45 -3.49
N PRO A 279 2.63 10.64 -3.50
CA PRO A 279 3.72 10.96 -4.41
C PRO A 279 5.04 10.36 -3.98
N GLU A 280 5.22 10.21 -2.68
CA GLU A 280 6.50 9.93 -2.05
C GLU A 280 6.82 8.43 -2.03
N THR A 281 8.06 8.12 -2.34
CA THR A 281 8.67 6.80 -2.17
C THR A 281 9.56 6.83 -0.95
N VAL A 282 9.08 6.26 0.17
CA VAL A 282 9.86 6.24 1.42
C VAL A 282 11.17 5.49 1.26
N ALA A 283 11.14 4.31 0.63
CA ALA A 283 12.33 3.51 0.39
C ALA A 283 12.14 2.52 -0.76
N THR A 284 13.14 2.41 -1.61
CA THR A 284 13.34 1.27 -2.49
C THR A 284 14.74 0.71 -2.30
N LEU A 285 14.87 -0.60 -2.28
CA LEU A 285 16.14 -1.30 -2.22
C LEU A 285 16.22 -2.33 -3.33
N ARG A 286 17.22 -2.19 -4.21
CA ARG A 286 17.46 -3.12 -5.32
C ARG A 286 18.95 -3.34 -5.50
N ASP A 287 19.37 -4.58 -5.46
CA ASP A 287 20.76 -4.99 -5.71
C ASP A 287 21.77 -4.19 -4.82
N GLY A 288 21.43 -4.00 -3.55
CA GLY A 288 22.24 -3.25 -2.59
C GLY A 288 22.23 -1.71 -2.77
N VAL A 289 21.44 -1.19 -3.72
CA VAL A 289 21.25 0.24 -3.93
C VAL A 289 19.93 0.69 -3.32
N PHE A 290 20.02 1.57 -2.35
CA PHE A 290 18.91 2.26 -1.74
C PHE A 290 18.56 3.54 -2.53
N HIS A 291 17.27 3.83 -2.64
CA HIS A 291 16.75 5.05 -3.23
C HIS A 291 15.53 5.53 -2.45
N ALA A 292 15.50 6.82 -2.13
CA ALA A 292 14.39 7.52 -1.50
C ALA A 292 14.29 8.95 -2.06
N THR A 293 13.19 9.64 -1.71
CA THR A 293 13.00 11.05 -2.03
C THR A 293 12.64 11.84 -0.77
N ALA A 294 13.30 12.96 -0.54
CA ALA A 294 12.86 13.95 0.44
C ALA A 294 11.90 14.92 -0.23
N VAL A 295 10.64 14.92 0.22
CA VAL A 295 9.57 15.76 -0.35
C VAL A 295 9.02 16.65 0.75
N ALA A 296 9.23 17.97 0.64
CA ALA A 296 8.65 18.96 1.53
C ALA A 296 8.56 20.32 0.84
N GLY A 297 7.72 21.23 1.37
CA GLY A 297 7.41 22.48 0.70
C GLY A 297 6.40 22.29 -0.43
N SER A 298 5.32 23.09 -0.46
CA SER A 298 4.21 22.84 -1.36
C SER A 298 3.53 24.12 -1.81
N ILE A 299 3.13 24.15 -3.08
CA ILE A 299 2.27 25.19 -3.62
C ILE A 299 1.21 24.59 -4.54
N ARG A 300 0.06 25.23 -4.72
CA ARG A 300 -0.96 24.77 -5.65
C ARG A 300 -0.42 24.67 -7.08
N ARG A 301 -0.93 23.73 -7.85
CA ARG A 301 -0.65 23.67 -9.30
C ARG A 301 -1.35 24.80 -10.04
N GLY A 302 -0.70 25.38 -11.05
CA GLY A 302 -1.29 26.37 -11.93
C GLY A 302 -2.34 25.77 -12.86
N ALA A 303 -3.36 26.57 -13.19
CA ALA A 303 -4.41 26.17 -14.13
C ALA A 303 -3.92 26.20 -15.60
N THR A 304 -2.86 26.98 -15.89
CA THR A 304 -2.23 27.09 -17.20
C THR A 304 -0.74 26.76 -17.11
N PRO A 305 -0.08 26.38 -18.23
CA PRO A 305 1.37 26.14 -18.25
C PRO A 305 2.18 27.36 -17.77
N ARG A 306 1.76 28.58 -18.11
CA ARG A 306 2.40 29.83 -17.68
C ARG A 306 2.29 30.01 -16.17
N GLU A 307 1.09 29.93 -15.62
CA GLU A 307 0.86 30.05 -14.17
C GLU A 307 1.61 28.96 -13.40
N GLN A 308 1.65 27.73 -13.93
CA GLN A 308 2.42 26.65 -13.32
C GLN A 308 3.92 26.96 -13.27
N ALA A 309 4.49 27.53 -14.34
CA ALA A 309 5.91 27.94 -14.35
C ALA A 309 6.20 29.08 -13.35
N GLU A 310 5.28 30.05 -13.25
CA GLU A 310 5.37 31.15 -12.28
C GLU A 310 5.32 30.60 -10.83
N LEU A 311 4.39 29.69 -10.51
CA LEU A 311 4.27 29.06 -9.21
C LEU A 311 5.45 28.14 -8.88
N ALA A 312 5.97 27.40 -9.86
CA ALA A 312 7.19 26.60 -9.69
C ALA A 312 8.40 27.48 -9.34
N THR A 313 8.57 28.61 -10.01
CA THR A 313 9.61 29.59 -9.71
C THR A 313 9.44 30.18 -8.31
N GLN A 314 8.21 30.52 -7.92
CA GLN A 314 7.89 31.00 -6.58
C GLN A 314 8.24 29.97 -5.51
N LEU A 315 7.90 28.69 -5.72
CA LEU A 315 8.21 27.60 -4.77
C LEU A 315 9.72 27.41 -4.60
N LEU A 316 10.48 27.40 -5.70
CA LEU A 316 11.95 27.31 -5.66
C LEU A 316 12.62 28.50 -4.97
N ALA A 317 12.02 29.69 -5.05
CA ALA A 317 12.51 30.91 -4.42
C ALA A 317 12.05 31.06 -2.96
N SER A 318 11.08 30.29 -2.50
CA SER A 318 10.52 30.37 -1.14
C SER A 318 11.56 29.91 -0.10
N GLU A 319 12.06 30.83 0.70
CA GLU A 319 13.00 30.52 1.77
C GLU A 319 12.41 29.57 2.80
N LYS A 320 11.15 29.79 3.21
CA LYS A 320 10.42 28.91 4.14
C LYS A 320 10.39 27.46 3.62
N ASP A 321 9.95 27.26 2.38
CA ASP A 321 9.76 25.92 1.82
C ASP A 321 11.12 25.21 1.60
N ARG A 322 12.15 25.97 1.24
CA ARG A 322 13.52 25.44 1.13
C ARG A 322 14.11 25.03 2.49
N VAL A 323 13.86 25.79 3.55
CA VAL A 323 14.29 25.44 4.91
C VAL A 323 13.57 24.17 5.37
N GLU A 324 12.27 24.09 5.16
CA GLU A 324 11.47 22.90 5.50
C GLU A 324 12.00 21.64 4.78
N GLN A 325 12.26 21.75 3.47
CA GLN A 325 12.80 20.66 2.67
C GLN A 325 14.22 20.28 3.12
N ARG A 326 15.08 21.26 3.45
CA ARG A 326 16.43 21.03 3.92
C ARG A 326 16.46 20.26 5.24
N ILE A 327 15.60 20.60 6.21
CA ILE A 327 15.49 19.89 7.49
C ILE A 327 15.18 18.41 7.24
N THR A 328 14.21 18.11 6.35
CA THR A 328 13.86 16.75 6.00
C THR A 328 15.03 16.00 5.34
N LEU A 329 15.69 16.64 4.38
CA LEU A 329 16.82 16.05 3.64
C LEU A 329 17.99 15.74 4.57
N ASP A 330 18.39 16.70 5.40
CA ASP A 330 19.54 16.57 6.30
C ASP A 330 19.30 15.48 7.35
N ASP A 331 18.08 15.35 7.90
CA ASP A 331 17.73 14.27 8.82
C ASP A 331 17.78 12.89 8.13
N MET A 332 17.25 12.76 6.92
CA MET A 332 17.32 11.52 6.16
C MET A 332 18.77 11.12 5.83
N ILE A 333 19.61 12.06 5.43
CA ILE A 333 21.03 11.80 5.15
C ILE A 333 21.73 11.33 6.43
N ALA A 334 21.59 12.08 7.54
CA ALA A 334 22.24 11.75 8.81
C ALA A 334 21.87 10.34 9.30
N ARG A 335 20.62 9.96 9.18
CA ARG A 335 20.16 8.60 9.54
C ARG A 335 20.73 7.54 8.58
N LEU A 336 20.72 7.78 7.27
CA LEU A 336 21.25 6.83 6.28
C LEU A 336 22.76 6.62 6.43
N GLU A 337 23.52 7.63 6.80
CA GLU A 337 24.97 7.54 7.04
C GLU A 337 25.32 6.60 8.21
N THR A 338 24.37 6.28 9.10
CA THR A 338 24.58 5.32 10.19
C THR A 338 24.61 3.86 9.71
N VAL A 339 24.03 3.54 8.56
CA VAL A 339 23.90 2.17 8.06
C VAL A 339 24.38 1.99 6.62
N GLY A 340 24.43 3.07 5.85
CA GLY A 340 24.78 3.08 4.42
C GLY A 340 26.14 3.66 4.13
N HIS A 341 26.62 3.39 2.92
CA HIS A 341 27.86 3.97 2.40
C HIS A 341 27.55 4.79 1.14
N GLN A 342 28.39 5.78 0.86
CA GLN A 342 28.26 6.63 -0.33
C GLN A 342 26.87 7.28 -0.44
N VAL A 343 26.35 7.79 0.69
CA VAL A 343 25.10 8.54 0.69
C VAL A 343 25.27 9.80 -0.17
N ARG A 344 24.42 9.96 -1.17
CA ARG A 344 24.42 11.08 -2.10
C ARG A 344 23.00 11.59 -2.27
N ALA A 345 22.87 12.91 -2.32
CA ALA A 345 21.64 13.59 -2.66
C ALA A 345 21.89 14.56 -3.83
N ASP A 346 20.83 14.87 -4.55
CA ASP A 346 20.90 15.91 -5.57
C ASP A 346 21.29 17.25 -4.93
N PRO A 347 22.13 18.07 -5.59
CA PRO A 347 22.65 19.30 -5.01
C PRO A 347 21.59 20.39 -4.84
N GLN A 348 20.50 20.31 -5.57
CA GLN A 348 19.37 21.25 -5.53
C GLN A 348 18.06 20.48 -5.62
N PRO A 349 17.00 20.92 -4.92
CA PRO A 349 15.67 20.36 -5.11
C PRO A 349 15.13 20.74 -6.48
N HIS A 350 14.35 19.83 -7.07
CA HIS A 350 13.56 20.10 -8.26
C HIS A 350 12.06 20.15 -7.91
N VAL A 351 11.24 20.56 -8.87
CA VAL A 351 9.79 20.66 -8.68
C VAL A 351 9.11 19.38 -9.14
N LEU A 352 8.59 18.62 -8.20
CA LEU A 352 7.68 17.51 -8.45
C LEU A 352 6.29 18.05 -8.79
N THR A 353 5.80 17.75 -9.99
CA THR A 353 4.46 18.16 -10.44
C THR A 353 3.46 17.02 -10.25
N LEU A 354 2.48 17.24 -9.40
CA LEU A 354 1.36 16.32 -9.18
C LEU A 354 0.06 16.84 -9.80
N ALA A 355 -1.03 16.10 -9.64
CA ALA A 355 -2.32 16.44 -10.24
C ALA A 355 -2.84 17.84 -9.83
N ARG A 356 -2.66 18.24 -8.56
CA ARG A 356 -3.22 19.48 -7.99
C ARG A 356 -2.20 20.36 -7.26
N ILE A 357 -0.99 19.88 -7.03
CA ILE A 357 0.02 20.50 -6.18
C ILE A 357 1.39 20.35 -6.80
N LEU A 358 2.30 21.27 -6.49
CA LEU A 358 3.73 21.18 -6.74
C LEU A 358 4.45 21.01 -5.40
N HIS A 359 5.50 20.18 -5.36
CA HIS A 359 6.38 19.98 -4.20
C HIS A 359 7.84 20.24 -4.57
N LEU A 360 8.66 20.56 -3.58
CA LEU A 360 10.12 20.42 -3.71
C LEU A 360 10.50 18.97 -3.40
N GLU A 361 11.30 18.36 -4.28
CA GLU A 361 11.79 16.99 -4.17
C GLU A 361 13.29 16.94 -4.37
N THR A 362 13.97 16.13 -3.55
CA THR A 362 15.39 15.80 -3.69
C THR A 362 15.58 14.30 -3.65
N GLU A 363 16.22 13.74 -4.67
CA GLU A 363 16.58 12.32 -4.69
C GLU A 363 17.75 12.01 -3.76
N ILE A 364 17.66 10.88 -3.06
CA ILE A 364 18.71 10.35 -2.17
C ILE A 364 19.04 8.93 -2.62
N ARG A 365 20.31 8.62 -2.73
CA ARG A 365 20.85 7.30 -3.05
C ARG A 365 21.94 6.90 -2.08
N ALA A 366 21.98 5.63 -1.70
CA ALA A 366 23.03 5.07 -0.86
C ALA A 366 23.31 3.61 -1.25
N SER A 367 24.54 3.15 -1.03
CA SER A 367 24.87 1.74 -1.04
C SER A 367 24.65 1.18 0.37
N VAL A 368 23.99 0.05 0.50
CA VAL A 368 23.74 -0.59 1.79
C VAL A 368 24.42 -1.96 1.87
N PRO A 369 24.93 -2.35 3.06
CA PRO A 369 25.56 -3.65 3.25
C PRO A 369 24.62 -4.81 3.00
N ALA A 370 25.19 -5.96 2.65
CA ALA A 370 24.44 -7.21 2.62
C ALA A 370 23.84 -7.49 4.01
N GLY A 371 22.57 -7.90 4.04
CA GLY A 371 21.82 -8.15 5.26
C GLY A 371 20.94 -6.99 5.74
N VAL A 372 21.13 -5.77 5.24
CA VAL A 372 20.21 -4.66 5.48
C VAL A 372 19.04 -4.75 4.50
N GLY A 373 17.84 -4.90 5.03
CA GLY A 373 16.60 -5.01 4.26
C GLY A 373 15.84 -3.67 4.11
N VAL A 374 14.84 -3.65 3.25
CA VAL A 374 14.00 -2.46 3.05
C VAL A 374 13.23 -2.08 4.31
N LEU A 375 12.87 -3.03 5.17
CA LEU A 375 12.17 -2.77 6.44
C LEU A 375 13.09 -2.13 7.49
N ASP A 376 14.40 -2.46 7.50
CA ASP A 376 15.39 -1.78 8.34
C ASP A 376 15.52 -0.32 7.97
N LEU A 377 15.53 -0.04 6.66
CA LEU A 377 15.60 1.32 6.12
C LEU A 377 14.29 2.09 6.35
N LEU A 378 13.13 1.43 6.24
CA LEU A 378 11.85 2.03 6.59
C LEU A 378 11.80 2.41 8.08
N ARG A 379 12.23 1.52 8.97
CA ARG A 379 12.33 1.78 10.42
C ARG A 379 13.24 2.97 10.72
N LEU A 380 14.34 3.07 9.99
CA LEU A 380 15.32 4.14 10.16
C LEU A 380 14.78 5.49 9.73
N LEU A 381 14.05 5.56 8.62
CA LEU A 381 13.61 6.80 7.99
C LEU A 381 12.20 7.24 8.40
N HIS A 382 11.35 6.35 8.88
CA HIS A 382 9.98 6.72 9.22
C HIS A 382 9.78 6.81 10.74
N PRO A 383 9.14 7.90 11.24
CA PRO A 383 8.80 9.15 10.54
C PRO A 383 10.01 10.07 10.36
N THR A 384 10.02 10.83 9.28
CA THR A 384 11.02 11.87 8.99
C THR A 384 10.48 13.26 9.27
#